data_5bccab4e1a8747ace6ab4356039d0e67
#
_entry.id   5bccab4e1a8747ace6ab4356039d0e67
#
_cell.length_a   1.000
_cell.length_b   1.000
_cell.length_c   1.000
_cell.angle_alpha   90.00
_cell.angle_beta   90.00
_cell.angle_gamma   90.00
#
_symmetry.space_group_name_H-M   'P 1'
#
loop_
_entity.id
_entity.type
_entity.pdbx_description
1 polymer ?
#
loop_
_entity_poly.entity_id
_entity_poly.type
_entity_poly.pdbx_seq_one_letter_code
_entity_poly.pdbx_strand_id
1 'polypeptide(L)'
;MKKTLLLLVGLVYAVGAFSYTPTPYNFHDYKVTHKRSTLPIKYDSRELNITLAARDQGDTETCWAYTACDVAQTLFHKNGTESGYLSAVTYTNCAKYLGFRDICISSGGNEGIATAMHCMLKAPVYLDTTGEIVEGENACPDYSVKDIHAYILETSNLPKDDDVAIKEAVIAYGSVYASMRYIPANYNARTNFYEFIGDEDEDVADHAVSIIGWDDNKGAWLVRNTWGASWGDNGYFWVSYKDTEIDKRCVSYNNFVSTDKIDNVYTYSKSNATGSFGFNPNVPTSVLIAYEIEEGESIEYIGTHISNPNTRLTILVRGTNGESEPFYIGEEETIKYPGMYLHKLTTPVVSKGDPFFIEMVFISNNSLSAPGEFINEKYNPSIVLQDNQWLFYQGEWTPVGKDAIMQELKCNIVAYVYTKKEESTDIEENETENKVSILTSGQINPEIWETAIRINIFDISGRNFGSLKPNEELPNLSNGYYILVVDHKDGSFTTERFNKF
;
A
#
# COMPACT_ATOMS: atom_id res chain seq x y z
N MET A 1 52.80 -51.61 -15.81
CA MET A 1 52.42 -50.51 -14.92
C MET A 1 51.17 -49.83 -15.48
N LYS A 2 49.98 -50.17 -14.98
CA LYS A 2 48.72 -49.56 -15.37
C LYS A 2 48.47 -48.35 -14.45
N LYS A 3 48.40 -47.14 -15.01
CA LYS A 3 48.00 -45.94 -14.28
C LYS A 3 46.47 -45.89 -14.23
N THR A 4 45.94 -46.09 -13.04
CA THR A 4 44.51 -45.89 -12.75
C THR A 4 44.26 -44.39 -12.53
N LEU A 5 43.46 -43.78 -13.41
CA LEU A 5 43.01 -42.41 -13.30
C LEU A 5 41.81 -42.39 -12.37
N LEU A 6 41.98 -41.87 -11.15
CA LEU A 6 40.87 -41.58 -10.24
C LEU A 6 40.18 -40.31 -10.74
N LEU A 7 38.94 -40.44 -11.25
CA LEU A 7 38.05 -39.33 -11.47
C LEU A 7 37.42 -38.97 -10.11
N LEU A 8 37.87 -37.88 -9.50
CA LEU A 8 37.13 -37.23 -8.41
C LEU A 8 35.91 -36.51 -8.99
N VAL A 9 34.76 -37.15 -8.91
CA VAL A 9 33.49 -36.44 -9.07
C VAL A 9 33.26 -35.62 -7.81
N GLY A 10 33.62 -34.37 -7.87
CA GLY A 10 33.20 -33.40 -6.85
C GLY A 10 31.70 -33.26 -6.90
N LEU A 11 30.96 -33.82 -5.97
CA LEU A 11 29.62 -33.42 -5.66
C LEU A 11 29.71 -31.95 -5.14
N VAL A 12 29.48 -31.03 -5.99
CA VAL A 12 29.11 -29.66 -5.59
C VAL A 12 27.71 -29.79 -4.98
N TYR A 13 27.63 -29.87 -3.67
CA TYR A 13 26.39 -29.52 -2.98
C TYR A 13 26.18 -28.04 -3.28
N ALA A 14 25.32 -27.74 -4.25
CA ALA A 14 24.70 -26.44 -4.35
C ALA A 14 23.92 -26.29 -3.02
N VAL A 15 24.48 -25.56 -2.08
CA VAL A 15 23.70 -24.99 -0.99
C VAL A 15 22.73 -24.07 -1.73
N GLY A 16 21.50 -24.53 -1.92
CA GLY A 16 20.46 -23.75 -2.57
C GLY A 16 20.29 -22.48 -1.75
N ALA A 17 20.71 -21.37 -2.31
CA ALA A 17 20.34 -20.09 -1.78
C ALA A 17 18.83 -19.99 -1.94
N PHE A 18 18.11 -19.63 -0.87
CA PHE A 18 16.65 -19.51 -0.89
C PHE A 18 16.28 -18.15 -1.43
N SER A 19 15.64 -18.11 -2.59
CA SER A 19 15.21 -16.87 -3.24
C SER A 19 13.90 -16.28 -2.68
N TYR A 20 13.21 -17.04 -1.85
CA TYR A 20 12.09 -16.60 -1.03
C TYR A 20 12.33 -17.00 0.42
N THR A 21 12.00 -16.10 1.34
CA THR A 21 12.08 -16.35 2.80
C THR A 21 10.75 -15.98 3.41
N PRO A 22 9.97 -16.93 3.93
CA PRO A 22 8.65 -16.66 4.52
C PRO A 22 8.71 -15.55 5.58
N THR A 23 7.66 -14.73 5.66
CA THR A 23 7.52 -13.76 6.75
C THR A 23 7.50 -14.48 8.08
N PRO A 24 8.07 -13.89 9.17
CA PRO A 24 8.08 -14.53 10.49
C PRO A 24 6.69 -14.62 11.13
N TYR A 25 5.68 -14.04 10.50
CA TYR A 25 4.31 -14.00 10.99
C TYR A 25 3.36 -14.53 9.93
N ASN A 26 2.31 -15.23 10.38
CA ASN A 26 1.35 -15.86 9.50
C ASN A 26 -0.04 -15.25 9.71
N PHE A 27 -0.46 -14.37 8.79
CA PHE A 27 -1.80 -13.80 8.75
C PHE A 27 -2.75 -14.58 7.84
N HIS A 28 -2.41 -15.80 7.41
CA HIS A 28 -3.18 -16.65 6.52
C HIS A 28 -3.92 -17.78 7.25
N ASP A 29 -3.57 -18.05 8.52
CA ASP A 29 -4.14 -19.15 9.30
C ASP A 29 -5.51 -18.79 9.89
N TYR A 30 -6.50 -18.70 9.01
CA TYR A 30 -7.89 -18.45 9.36
C TYR A 30 -8.81 -19.05 8.29
N LYS A 31 -10.11 -19.12 8.58
CA LYS A 31 -11.11 -19.63 7.63
C LYS A 31 -12.21 -18.58 7.42
N VAL A 32 -12.71 -18.53 6.19
CA VAL A 32 -13.89 -17.72 5.83
C VAL A 32 -15.01 -18.59 5.34
N THR A 33 -16.22 -18.11 5.47
CA THR A 33 -17.40 -18.78 4.90
C THR A 33 -17.73 -18.10 3.57
N HIS A 34 -17.67 -18.87 2.48
CA HIS A 34 -18.04 -18.37 1.16
C HIS A 34 -19.56 -18.48 0.95
N LYS A 35 -20.16 -17.43 0.41
CA LYS A 35 -21.47 -17.56 -0.22
C LYS A 35 -21.29 -18.42 -1.46
N ARG A 36 -22.30 -19.23 -1.82
CA ARG A 36 -22.25 -20.08 -3.03
C ARG A 36 -21.90 -19.21 -4.25
N SER A 37 -20.67 -19.34 -4.73
CA SER A 37 -20.14 -18.63 -5.90
C SER A 37 -20.20 -19.57 -7.11
N THR A 38 -20.58 -19.07 -8.27
CA THR A 38 -20.50 -19.80 -9.54
C THR A 38 -19.19 -19.44 -10.24
N LEU A 39 -18.08 -19.95 -9.73
CA LEU A 39 -16.79 -19.79 -10.37
C LEU A 39 -16.74 -20.59 -11.68
N PRO A 40 -16.07 -20.07 -12.73
CA PRO A 40 -15.86 -20.83 -13.95
C PRO A 40 -14.95 -22.03 -13.69
N ILE A 41 -15.15 -23.13 -14.45
CA ILE A 41 -14.30 -24.33 -14.38
C ILE A 41 -12.85 -24.01 -14.79
N LYS A 42 -12.66 -23.00 -15.61
CA LYS A 42 -11.35 -22.56 -16.12
C LYS A 42 -11.30 -21.05 -16.21
N TYR A 43 -10.13 -20.47 -15.88
CA TYR A 43 -9.83 -19.06 -16.04
C TYR A 43 -8.35 -18.87 -16.39
N ASP A 44 -8.04 -17.90 -17.25
CA ASP A 44 -6.69 -17.60 -17.70
C ASP A 44 -6.56 -16.09 -17.96
N SER A 45 -5.82 -15.38 -17.14
CA SER A 45 -5.63 -13.93 -17.25
C SER A 45 -4.90 -13.52 -18.54
N ARG A 46 -4.19 -14.44 -19.19
CA ARG A 46 -3.54 -14.19 -20.50
C ARG A 46 -4.57 -13.96 -21.59
N GLU A 47 -5.73 -14.63 -21.52
CA GLU A 47 -6.82 -14.45 -22.47
C GLU A 47 -7.44 -13.05 -22.44
N LEU A 48 -7.19 -12.29 -21.35
CA LEU A 48 -7.64 -10.91 -21.15
C LEU A 48 -6.58 -9.87 -21.57
N ASN A 49 -5.38 -10.30 -21.98
CA ASN A 49 -4.25 -9.45 -22.30
C ASN A 49 -3.82 -8.49 -21.18
N ILE A 50 -4.00 -8.90 -19.92
CA ILE A 50 -3.62 -8.10 -18.74
C ILE A 50 -2.28 -8.51 -18.14
N THR A 51 -1.66 -9.60 -18.64
CA THR A 51 -0.36 -10.08 -18.18
C THR A 51 0.72 -9.72 -19.20
N LEU A 52 1.86 -9.21 -18.72
CA LEU A 52 3.07 -9.06 -19.55
C LEU A 52 3.78 -10.41 -19.69
N ALA A 53 4.73 -10.49 -20.63
CA ALA A 53 5.56 -11.70 -20.82
C ALA A 53 6.32 -12.05 -19.54
N ALA A 54 6.53 -13.34 -19.28
CA ALA A 54 7.29 -13.78 -18.12
C ALA A 54 8.76 -13.31 -18.24
N ARG A 55 9.26 -12.73 -17.15
CA ARG A 55 10.64 -12.21 -17.06
C ARG A 55 11.59 -13.24 -16.47
N ASP A 56 12.87 -13.03 -16.68
CA ASP A 56 13.95 -13.86 -16.16
C ASP A 56 14.70 -13.11 -15.05
N GLN A 57 14.67 -13.66 -13.82
CA GLN A 57 15.45 -13.15 -12.69
C GLN A 57 16.94 -13.47 -12.81
N GLY A 58 17.35 -14.33 -13.78
CA GLY A 58 18.71 -14.83 -13.92
C GLY A 58 19.17 -15.61 -12.68
N ASP A 59 20.46 -15.51 -12.38
CA ASP A 59 21.10 -16.20 -11.24
C ASP A 59 20.94 -15.41 -9.92
N THR A 60 19.86 -14.64 -9.78
CA THR A 60 19.58 -13.83 -8.57
C THR A 60 18.52 -14.47 -7.69
N GLU A 61 18.51 -14.09 -6.39
CA GLU A 61 17.52 -14.55 -5.41
C GLU A 61 16.34 -13.57 -5.31
N THR A 62 15.83 -13.10 -6.46
CA THR A 62 14.85 -12.00 -6.53
C THR A 62 13.47 -12.41 -7.01
N CYS A 63 13.13 -13.70 -7.01
CA CYS A 63 11.80 -14.18 -7.42
C CYS A 63 10.66 -13.44 -6.72
N TRP A 64 10.80 -13.15 -5.43
CA TRP A 64 9.84 -12.43 -4.61
C TRP A 64 9.55 -11.02 -5.15
N ALA A 65 10.59 -10.31 -5.60
CA ALA A 65 10.48 -8.96 -6.13
C ALA A 65 9.90 -8.97 -7.57
N TYR A 66 10.33 -9.93 -8.41
CA TYR A 66 9.74 -10.12 -9.75
C TYR A 66 8.26 -10.45 -9.67
N THR A 67 7.88 -11.35 -8.76
CA THR A 67 6.48 -11.71 -8.53
C THR A 67 5.66 -10.52 -8.06
N ALA A 68 6.18 -9.70 -7.13
CA ALA A 68 5.51 -8.50 -6.67
C ALA A 68 5.28 -7.49 -7.80
N CYS A 69 6.30 -7.27 -8.66
CA CYS A 69 6.15 -6.46 -9.86
C CYS A 69 5.08 -7.02 -10.80
N ASP A 70 5.08 -8.33 -11.02
CA ASP A 70 4.16 -9.00 -11.94
C ASP A 70 2.70 -8.88 -11.50
N VAL A 71 2.44 -9.03 -10.18
CA VAL A 71 1.11 -8.88 -9.62
C VAL A 71 0.64 -7.42 -9.68
N ALA A 72 1.52 -6.46 -9.35
CA ALA A 72 1.21 -5.04 -9.47
C ALA A 72 0.88 -4.63 -10.90
N GLN A 73 1.69 -5.02 -11.88
CA GLN A 73 1.47 -4.73 -13.30
C GLN A 73 0.16 -5.34 -13.81
N THR A 74 -0.13 -6.59 -13.42
CA THR A 74 -1.38 -7.26 -13.81
C THR A 74 -2.60 -6.50 -13.28
N LEU A 75 -2.53 -5.99 -12.03
CA LEU A 75 -3.57 -5.15 -11.45
C LEU A 75 -3.72 -3.83 -12.22
N PHE A 76 -2.62 -3.17 -12.59
CA PHE A 76 -2.66 -1.93 -13.37
C PHE A 76 -3.34 -2.15 -14.72
N HIS A 77 -2.92 -3.17 -15.48
CA HIS A 77 -3.50 -3.49 -16.78
C HIS A 77 -4.97 -3.86 -16.68
N LYS A 78 -5.36 -4.62 -15.65
CA LYS A 78 -6.76 -4.98 -15.41
C LYS A 78 -7.66 -3.76 -15.19
N ASN A 79 -7.12 -2.69 -14.62
CA ASN A 79 -7.81 -1.42 -14.42
C ASN A 79 -7.64 -0.43 -15.57
N GLY A 80 -7.16 -0.90 -16.72
CA GLY A 80 -7.02 -0.08 -17.93
C GLY A 80 -5.84 0.89 -17.91
N THR A 81 -4.91 0.70 -16.98
CA THR A 81 -3.68 1.49 -16.89
C THR A 81 -2.57 0.71 -17.57
N GLU A 82 -2.10 1.19 -18.72
CA GLU A 82 -0.93 0.62 -19.37
C GLU A 82 0.32 0.92 -18.53
N SER A 83 1.12 -0.11 -18.30
CA SER A 83 2.41 0.03 -17.62
C SER A 83 3.49 -0.72 -18.39
N GLY A 84 4.71 -0.18 -18.38
CA GLY A 84 5.90 -0.91 -18.77
C GLY A 84 6.30 -1.93 -17.69
N TYR A 85 7.45 -2.56 -17.84
CA TYR A 85 8.00 -3.43 -16.81
C TYR A 85 8.44 -2.62 -15.58
N LEU A 86 8.15 -3.12 -14.40
CA LEU A 86 8.61 -2.55 -13.13
C LEU A 86 9.95 -3.17 -12.72
N SER A 87 10.82 -2.39 -12.10
CA SER A 87 12.14 -2.84 -11.65
C SER A 87 12.07 -3.65 -10.37
N ALA A 88 12.29 -4.95 -10.46
CA ALA A 88 12.42 -5.82 -9.28
C ALA A 88 13.63 -5.46 -8.41
N VAL A 89 14.70 -4.95 -9.02
CA VAL A 89 15.93 -4.54 -8.32
C VAL A 89 15.66 -3.36 -7.37
N THR A 90 14.69 -2.51 -7.67
CA THR A 90 14.28 -1.43 -6.77
C THR A 90 13.83 -1.98 -5.41
N TYR A 91 13.06 -3.07 -5.38
CA TYR A 91 12.66 -3.68 -4.12
C TYR A 91 13.87 -4.14 -3.30
N THR A 92 14.84 -4.80 -3.93
CA THR A 92 16.02 -5.31 -3.23
C THR A 92 16.91 -4.19 -2.70
N ASN A 93 17.14 -3.17 -3.51
CA ASN A 93 17.99 -2.03 -3.13
C ASN A 93 17.37 -1.19 -2.01
N CYS A 94 16.06 -0.94 -2.08
CA CYS A 94 15.38 -0.10 -1.10
C CYS A 94 15.00 -0.84 0.19
N ALA A 95 14.75 -2.14 0.17
CA ALA A 95 14.38 -2.91 1.36
C ALA A 95 15.41 -2.78 2.49
N LYS A 96 16.71 -2.73 2.17
CA LYS A 96 17.78 -2.51 3.14
C LYS A 96 17.62 -1.20 3.92
N TYR A 97 17.10 -0.13 3.30
CA TYR A 97 16.90 1.18 3.95
C TYR A 97 15.68 1.19 4.86
N LEU A 98 14.75 0.25 4.68
CA LEU A 98 13.61 0.07 5.58
C LEU A 98 13.96 -0.73 6.84
N GLY A 99 15.22 -1.21 6.95
CA GLY A 99 15.70 -1.91 8.13
C GLY A 99 15.53 -3.43 8.10
N PHE A 100 15.18 -3.99 6.94
CA PHE A 100 15.18 -5.45 6.75
C PHE A 100 16.61 -5.98 6.74
N ARG A 101 16.78 -7.17 7.33
CA ARG A 101 18.08 -7.80 7.44
C ARG A 101 18.51 -8.42 6.13
N ASP A 102 19.76 -8.14 5.76
CA ASP A 102 20.52 -8.83 4.69
C ASP A 102 19.81 -8.92 3.32
N ILE A 103 18.87 -8.02 3.03
CA ILE A 103 18.18 -8.01 1.73
C ILE A 103 19.10 -7.43 0.64
N CYS A 104 19.39 -8.26 -0.35
CA CYS A 104 20.12 -7.89 -1.57
C CYS A 104 19.73 -8.83 -2.71
N ILE A 105 20.30 -8.66 -3.90
CA ILE A 105 19.99 -9.50 -5.07
C ILE A 105 20.40 -10.98 -4.92
N SER A 106 21.22 -11.28 -3.93
CA SER A 106 21.69 -12.66 -3.60
C SER A 106 21.06 -13.20 -2.30
N SER A 107 20.06 -12.54 -1.75
CA SER A 107 19.31 -13.00 -0.58
C SER A 107 17.82 -12.96 -0.87
N GLY A 108 17.08 -13.92 -0.33
CA GLY A 108 15.63 -13.98 -0.51
C GLY A 108 14.91 -12.82 0.19
N GLY A 109 13.65 -12.63 -0.19
CA GLY A 109 12.70 -11.72 0.41
C GLY A 109 11.29 -12.30 0.36
N ASN A 110 10.26 -11.49 0.57
CA ASN A 110 8.88 -11.95 0.61
C ASN A 110 7.87 -10.84 0.23
N GLU A 111 6.60 -11.21 0.19
CA GLU A 111 5.46 -10.32 -0.07
C GLU A 111 5.32 -9.19 0.95
N GLY A 112 5.66 -9.46 2.22
CA GLY A 112 5.59 -8.46 3.30
C GLY A 112 6.57 -7.32 3.08
N ILE A 113 7.80 -7.62 2.62
CA ILE A 113 8.81 -6.62 2.26
C ILE A 113 8.33 -5.78 1.07
N ALA A 114 7.81 -6.42 0.02
CA ALA A 114 7.29 -5.70 -1.14
C ALA A 114 6.13 -4.77 -0.75
N THR A 115 5.19 -5.26 0.06
CA THR A 115 4.07 -4.45 0.57
C THR A 115 4.56 -3.27 1.42
N ALA A 116 5.51 -3.49 2.31
CA ALA A 116 6.09 -2.41 3.15
C ALA A 116 6.71 -1.30 2.30
N MET A 117 7.36 -1.66 1.20
CA MET A 117 7.95 -0.68 0.29
C MET A 117 6.90 0.21 -0.39
N HIS A 118 5.80 -0.37 -0.85
CA HIS A 118 4.69 0.42 -1.38
C HIS A 118 4.11 1.37 -0.32
N CYS A 119 3.90 0.88 0.91
CA CYS A 119 3.38 1.69 2.01
C CYS A 119 4.32 2.85 2.38
N MET A 120 5.61 2.69 2.20
CA MET A 120 6.64 3.72 2.40
C MET A 120 6.87 4.61 1.18
N LEU A 121 6.03 4.53 0.17
CA LEU A 121 6.16 5.23 -1.12
C LEU A 121 7.52 4.96 -1.80
N LYS A 122 8.07 3.76 -1.60
CA LYS A 122 9.30 3.28 -2.24
C LYS A 122 9.01 2.21 -3.30
N ALA A 123 7.86 2.31 -3.94
CA ALA A 123 7.42 1.38 -4.99
C ALA A 123 8.43 1.30 -6.15
N PRO A 124 8.42 0.19 -6.90
CA PRO A 124 9.35 0.04 -8.01
C PRO A 124 9.09 1.06 -9.10
N VAL A 125 10.16 1.58 -9.64
CA VAL A 125 10.15 2.45 -10.83
C VAL A 125 9.99 1.61 -12.09
N TYR A 126 9.58 2.25 -13.19
CA TYR A 126 9.62 1.62 -14.50
C TYR A 126 11.06 1.32 -14.91
N LEU A 127 11.25 0.15 -15.53
CA LEU A 127 12.44 -0.09 -16.31
C LEU A 127 12.38 0.81 -17.56
N ASP A 128 13.55 1.24 -18.01
CA ASP A 128 13.62 1.85 -19.33
C ASP A 128 13.19 0.86 -20.43
N THR A 129 13.02 1.33 -21.63
CA THR A 129 12.51 0.54 -22.75
C THR A 129 13.40 -0.64 -23.13
N THR A 130 14.59 -0.78 -22.57
CA THR A 130 15.54 -1.86 -22.85
C THR A 130 15.34 -3.06 -21.93
N GLY A 131 14.63 -2.88 -20.79
CA GLY A 131 14.39 -3.94 -19.82
C GLY A 131 15.65 -4.42 -19.10
N GLU A 132 16.76 -3.70 -19.23
CA GLU A 132 18.00 -4.03 -18.54
C GLU A 132 17.92 -3.69 -17.05
N ILE A 133 18.31 -4.66 -16.23
CA ILE A 133 18.55 -4.44 -14.81
C ILE A 133 19.82 -3.59 -14.72
N VAL A 134 19.67 -2.34 -14.33
CA VAL A 134 20.84 -1.51 -14.04
C VAL A 134 21.49 -2.08 -12.78
N GLU A 135 22.53 -2.89 -12.97
CA GLU A 135 23.48 -3.23 -11.91
C GLU A 135 24.20 -1.93 -11.54
N GLY A 136 23.72 -1.25 -10.55
CA GLY A 136 24.35 -0.04 -10.08
C GLY A 136 23.91 0.30 -8.69
N GLU A 137 24.87 0.18 -7.80
CA GLU A 137 24.94 0.79 -6.49
C GLU A 137 23.80 0.47 -5.51
N ASN A 138 24.19 0.01 -4.35
CA ASN A 138 23.45 -0.23 -3.10
C ASN A 138 22.69 1.01 -2.55
N ALA A 139 22.15 1.87 -3.39
CA ALA A 139 21.40 3.03 -3.00
C ALA A 139 19.92 2.84 -3.34
N CYS A 140 19.03 3.16 -2.40
CA CYS A 140 17.65 3.47 -2.72
C CYS A 140 17.64 4.93 -3.16
N PRO A 141 17.60 5.22 -4.46
CA PRO A 141 17.63 6.59 -4.94
C PRO A 141 16.34 7.32 -4.52
N ASP A 142 16.42 8.61 -4.35
CA ASP A 142 15.24 9.46 -4.38
C ASP A 142 14.72 9.47 -5.83
N TYR A 143 13.89 8.47 -6.12
CA TYR A 143 13.22 8.44 -7.40
C TYR A 143 12.31 9.67 -7.51
N SER A 144 12.40 10.39 -8.59
CA SER A 144 11.41 11.41 -8.86
C SER A 144 10.05 10.73 -9.00
N VAL A 145 9.00 11.35 -8.49
CA VAL A 145 7.61 10.88 -8.61
C VAL A 145 7.24 10.54 -10.06
N LYS A 146 7.97 11.07 -11.04
CA LYS A 146 7.78 10.81 -12.47
C LYS A 146 8.14 9.40 -12.91
N ASP A 147 8.98 8.71 -12.14
CA ASP A 147 9.45 7.37 -12.47
C ASP A 147 8.58 6.28 -11.83
N ILE A 148 7.62 6.66 -10.98
CA ILE A 148 6.68 5.78 -10.31
C ILE A 148 5.27 6.09 -10.83
N HIS A 149 4.51 5.05 -11.19
CA HIS A 149 3.15 5.25 -11.68
C HIS A 149 2.12 5.27 -10.56
N ALA A 150 2.20 4.31 -9.66
CA ALA A 150 1.24 4.13 -8.58
C ALA A 150 1.82 3.29 -7.44
N TYR A 151 1.22 3.43 -6.25
CA TYR A 151 1.56 2.67 -5.05
C TYR A 151 0.45 1.66 -4.75
N ILE A 152 0.83 0.41 -4.47
CA ILE A 152 -0.09 -0.61 -3.96
C ILE A 152 -0.25 -0.40 -2.45
N LEU A 153 -1.36 0.20 -2.03
CA LEU A 153 -1.61 0.54 -0.63
C LEU A 153 -2.68 -0.33 0.02
N GLU A 154 -3.24 -1.28 -0.73
CA GLU A 154 -4.27 -2.19 -0.25
C GLU A 154 -4.00 -3.61 -0.74
N THR A 155 -3.87 -4.54 0.22
CA THR A 155 -3.60 -5.94 -0.04
C THR A 155 -4.47 -6.84 0.84
N SER A 156 -4.66 -8.10 0.45
CA SER A 156 -5.28 -9.11 1.31
C SER A 156 -4.40 -10.34 1.41
N ASN A 157 -4.14 -10.76 2.63
CA ASN A 157 -3.57 -12.07 2.94
C ASN A 157 -4.71 -13.09 2.87
N LEU A 158 -4.79 -13.87 1.80
CA LEU A 158 -5.88 -14.84 1.60
C LEU A 158 -5.76 -16.01 2.58
N PRO A 159 -6.88 -16.63 2.99
CA PRO A 159 -6.82 -17.77 3.91
C PRO A 159 -6.08 -18.95 3.26
N LYS A 160 -5.25 -19.64 4.03
CA LYS A 160 -4.56 -20.83 3.56
C LYS A 160 -5.56 -21.92 3.15
N ASP A 161 -5.20 -22.72 2.17
CA ASP A 161 -5.98 -23.86 1.67
C ASP A 161 -7.40 -23.45 1.22
N ASP A 162 -7.56 -22.24 0.68
CA ASP A 162 -8.87 -21.70 0.25
C ASP A 162 -8.89 -21.36 -1.25
N ASP A 163 -9.12 -22.38 -2.06
CA ASP A 163 -9.21 -22.27 -3.51
C ASP A 163 -10.23 -21.22 -3.96
N VAL A 164 -11.33 -21.06 -3.22
CA VAL A 164 -12.40 -20.12 -3.58
C VAL A 164 -11.90 -18.69 -3.41
N ALA A 165 -11.23 -18.38 -2.30
CA ALA A 165 -10.66 -17.06 -2.06
C ALA A 165 -9.62 -16.72 -3.12
N ILE A 166 -8.73 -17.65 -3.47
CA ILE A 166 -7.70 -17.45 -4.50
C ILE A 166 -8.35 -17.20 -5.87
N LYS A 167 -9.32 -18.03 -6.27
CA LYS A 167 -10.04 -17.89 -7.55
C LYS A 167 -10.80 -16.57 -7.65
N GLU A 168 -11.51 -16.17 -6.58
CA GLU A 168 -12.19 -14.88 -6.49
C GLU A 168 -11.20 -13.72 -6.64
N ALA A 169 -10.03 -13.78 -5.99
CA ALA A 169 -9.00 -12.76 -6.08
C ALA A 169 -8.37 -12.68 -7.49
N VAL A 170 -8.08 -13.82 -8.13
CA VAL A 170 -7.59 -13.84 -9.52
C VAL A 170 -8.60 -13.21 -10.49
N ILE A 171 -9.90 -13.51 -10.32
CA ILE A 171 -10.95 -12.87 -11.12
C ILE A 171 -11.00 -11.37 -10.83
N ALA A 172 -10.94 -10.96 -9.57
CA ALA A 172 -11.07 -9.55 -9.18
C ALA A 172 -9.86 -8.72 -9.60
N TYR A 173 -8.65 -9.23 -9.40
CA TYR A 173 -7.41 -8.44 -9.49
C TYR A 173 -6.46 -8.88 -10.61
N GLY A 174 -6.74 -10.00 -11.28
CA GLY A 174 -6.00 -10.53 -12.42
C GLY A 174 -4.93 -11.54 -12.06
N SER A 175 -4.32 -11.45 -10.89
CA SER A 175 -3.33 -12.42 -10.37
C SER A 175 -3.22 -12.33 -8.86
N VAL A 176 -2.58 -13.34 -8.28
CA VAL A 176 -2.30 -13.45 -6.85
C VAL A 176 -0.83 -13.80 -6.66
N TYR A 177 -0.14 -13.10 -5.77
CA TYR A 177 1.18 -13.49 -5.29
C TYR A 177 1.07 -14.78 -4.50
N ALA A 178 1.94 -15.76 -4.78
CA ALA A 178 1.99 -17.03 -4.08
C ALA A 178 3.43 -17.45 -3.80
N SER A 179 3.63 -18.20 -2.73
CA SER A 179 4.90 -18.87 -2.45
C SER A 179 4.76 -20.38 -2.64
N MET A 180 5.85 -21.04 -2.99
CA MET A 180 5.89 -22.49 -3.17
C MET A 180 7.24 -23.07 -2.79
N ARG A 181 7.31 -24.38 -2.56
CA ARG A 181 8.55 -25.12 -2.52
C ARG A 181 8.88 -25.60 -3.93
N TYR A 182 10.07 -25.29 -4.46
CA TYR A 182 10.46 -25.79 -5.78
C TYR A 182 11.58 -26.82 -5.71
N ILE A 183 11.25 -28.03 -6.12
CA ILE A 183 12.20 -29.15 -6.28
C ILE A 183 12.22 -29.57 -7.74
N PRO A 184 13.34 -29.41 -8.48
CA PRO A 184 13.39 -29.68 -9.94
C PRO A 184 12.92 -31.09 -10.32
N ALA A 185 13.14 -32.09 -9.48
CA ALA A 185 12.70 -33.47 -9.73
C ALA A 185 11.17 -33.66 -9.74
N ASN A 186 10.43 -32.73 -9.15
CA ASN A 186 8.97 -32.75 -9.10
C ASN A 186 8.31 -32.09 -10.32
N TYR A 187 9.10 -31.43 -11.17
CA TYR A 187 8.60 -30.82 -12.39
C TYR A 187 8.64 -31.78 -13.57
N ASN A 188 7.51 -32.01 -14.20
CA ASN A 188 7.36 -32.81 -15.40
C ASN A 188 7.32 -31.91 -16.66
N ALA A 189 8.45 -31.76 -17.34
CA ALA A 189 8.56 -30.90 -18.52
C ALA A 189 7.67 -31.34 -19.71
N ARG A 190 7.28 -32.61 -19.80
CA ARG A 190 6.42 -33.09 -20.92
C ARG A 190 4.95 -32.64 -20.75
N THR A 191 4.50 -32.57 -19.52
CA THR A 191 3.12 -32.16 -19.18
C THR A 191 3.08 -30.72 -18.69
N ASN A 192 4.24 -30.09 -18.51
CA ASN A 192 4.39 -28.77 -17.93
C ASN A 192 3.68 -28.66 -16.57
N PHE A 193 3.89 -29.66 -15.71
CA PHE A 193 3.13 -29.86 -14.47
C PHE A 193 4.06 -30.07 -13.28
N TYR A 194 3.73 -29.44 -12.16
CA TYR A 194 4.48 -29.50 -10.90
C TYR A 194 3.57 -29.92 -9.74
N GLU A 195 4.11 -30.69 -8.79
CA GLU A 195 3.44 -31.07 -7.55
C GLU A 195 4.49 -31.33 -6.46
N PHE A 196 4.37 -30.63 -5.34
CA PHE A 196 5.13 -30.92 -4.13
C PHE A 196 4.19 -31.40 -3.03
N ILE A 197 4.52 -32.53 -2.41
CA ILE A 197 3.80 -33.08 -1.28
C ILE A 197 4.79 -33.13 -0.11
N GLY A 198 4.63 -32.25 0.85
CA GLY A 198 5.41 -32.15 2.07
C GLY A 198 4.56 -32.29 3.31
N ASP A 199 5.14 -31.92 4.45
CA ASP A 199 4.39 -31.82 5.70
C ASP A 199 3.54 -30.53 5.67
N GLU A 200 2.23 -30.67 5.88
CA GLU A 200 1.29 -29.54 5.86
C GLU A 200 1.53 -28.55 7.01
N ASP A 201 2.15 -29.01 8.10
CA ASP A 201 2.48 -28.18 9.28
C ASP A 201 3.81 -27.41 9.13
N GLU A 202 4.64 -27.75 8.14
CA GLU A 202 5.88 -27.05 7.85
C GLU A 202 5.68 -26.00 6.74
N ASP A 203 6.27 -24.83 6.91
CA ASP A 203 6.36 -23.77 5.88
C ASP A 203 7.79 -23.83 5.32
N VAL A 204 7.91 -24.48 4.17
CA VAL A 204 9.20 -24.76 3.51
C VAL A 204 9.32 -24.07 2.15
N ALA A 205 8.47 -23.08 1.89
CA ALA A 205 8.51 -22.29 0.66
C ALA A 205 9.89 -21.66 0.46
N ASP A 206 10.39 -21.72 -0.77
CA ASP A 206 11.68 -21.16 -1.18
C ASP A 206 11.62 -20.41 -2.51
N HIS A 207 10.44 -20.33 -3.12
CA HIS A 207 10.22 -19.67 -4.39
C HIS A 207 8.91 -18.88 -4.39
N ALA A 208 8.91 -17.72 -5.07
CA ALA A 208 7.72 -16.91 -5.25
C ALA A 208 7.29 -16.91 -6.73
N VAL A 209 5.98 -17.01 -6.94
CA VAL A 209 5.34 -17.08 -8.27
C VAL A 209 3.99 -16.36 -8.23
N SER A 210 3.40 -16.09 -9.41
CA SER A 210 2.05 -15.53 -9.46
C SER A 210 1.04 -16.53 -10.03
N ILE A 211 -0.06 -16.76 -9.29
CA ILE A 211 -1.21 -17.50 -9.79
C ILE A 211 -2.01 -16.54 -10.68
N ILE A 212 -2.23 -16.93 -11.94
CA ILE A 212 -2.93 -16.11 -12.95
C ILE A 212 -4.18 -16.80 -13.50
N GLY A 213 -4.50 -18.00 -13.02
CA GLY A 213 -5.65 -18.77 -13.48
C GLY A 213 -5.68 -20.18 -12.91
N TRP A 214 -6.58 -20.99 -13.45
CA TRP A 214 -6.76 -22.39 -13.06
C TRP A 214 -7.50 -23.17 -14.13
N ASP A 215 -7.48 -24.51 -14.00
CA ASP A 215 -8.31 -25.43 -14.76
C ASP A 215 -8.75 -26.60 -13.84
N ASP A 216 -10.02 -26.62 -13.43
CA ASP A 216 -10.56 -27.65 -12.54
C ASP A 216 -10.55 -29.04 -13.18
N ASN A 217 -10.56 -29.15 -14.53
CA ASN A 217 -10.42 -30.44 -15.20
C ASN A 217 -8.99 -30.98 -15.10
N LYS A 218 -7.99 -30.10 -14.92
CA LYS A 218 -6.61 -30.50 -14.64
C LYS A 218 -6.36 -30.67 -13.14
N GLY A 219 -7.21 -30.09 -12.28
CA GLY A 219 -6.99 -29.99 -10.85
C GLY A 219 -5.74 -29.17 -10.55
N ALA A 220 -5.55 -28.02 -11.23
CA ALA A 220 -4.31 -27.29 -11.15
C ALA A 220 -4.48 -25.77 -11.34
N TRP A 221 -3.59 -25.02 -10.69
CA TRP A 221 -3.36 -23.60 -10.87
C TRP A 221 -2.51 -23.34 -12.12
N LEU A 222 -2.84 -22.31 -12.88
CA LEU A 222 -1.98 -21.75 -13.91
C LEU A 222 -1.08 -20.68 -13.29
N VAL A 223 0.22 -20.92 -13.34
CA VAL A 223 1.22 -20.13 -12.62
C VAL A 223 2.20 -19.49 -13.59
N ARG A 224 2.55 -18.23 -13.36
CA ARG A 224 3.61 -17.49 -14.03
C ARG A 224 4.86 -17.57 -13.18
N ASN A 225 5.95 -18.05 -13.77
CA ASN A 225 7.27 -18.14 -13.15
C ASN A 225 8.13 -16.90 -13.47
N THR A 226 9.28 -16.81 -12.81
CA THR A 226 10.26 -15.72 -12.92
C THR A 226 11.57 -16.15 -13.61
N TRP A 227 11.52 -17.24 -14.41
CA TRP A 227 12.69 -17.82 -15.11
C TRP A 227 12.65 -17.66 -16.63
N GLY A 228 11.99 -16.59 -17.09
CA GLY A 228 11.92 -16.21 -18.47
C GLY A 228 11.05 -17.10 -19.35
N ALA A 229 10.80 -16.61 -20.58
CA ALA A 229 9.92 -17.28 -21.53
C ALA A 229 10.53 -18.55 -22.15
N SER A 230 11.81 -18.82 -21.94
CA SER A 230 12.46 -20.06 -22.40
C SER A 230 12.19 -21.26 -21.50
N TRP A 231 11.64 -21.03 -20.29
CA TRP A 231 11.30 -22.06 -19.32
C TRP A 231 9.81 -22.41 -19.41
N GLY A 232 9.45 -23.67 -19.20
CA GLY A 232 8.06 -24.13 -19.20
C GLY A 232 7.33 -23.86 -20.53
N ASP A 233 6.07 -23.45 -20.43
CA ASP A 233 5.28 -22.96 -21.56
C ASP A 233 5.32 -21.43 -21.62
N ASN A 234 6.34 -20.87 -22.27
CA ASN A 234 6.56 -19.42 -22.35
C ASN A 234 6.66 -18.74 -20.95
N GLY A 235 7.27 -19.43 -19.98
CA GLY A 235 7.41 -18.96 -18.59
C GLY A 235 6.25 -19.31 -17.68
N TYR A 236 5.29 -20.10 -18.16
CA TYR A 236 4.12 -20.53 -17.38
C TYR A 236 4.15 -22.04 -17.16
N PHE A 237 3.48 -22.52 -16.10
CA PHE A 237 3.35 -23.92 -15.78
C PHE A 237 2.10 -24.18 -14.93
N TRP A 238 1.77 -25.45 -14.74
CA TRP A 238 0.65 -25.90 -13.93
C TRP A 238 1.14 -26.43 -12.60
N VAL A 239 0.54 -25.98 -11.50
CA VAL A 239 0.80 -26.49 -10.16
C VAL A 239 -0.45 -27.17 -9.65
N SER A 240 -0.31 -28.44 -9.19
CA SER A 240 -1.40 -29.23 -8.67
C SER A 240 -2.15 -28.55 -7.52
N TYR A 241 -3.46 -28.70 -7.44
CA TYR A 241 -4.24 -28.36 -6.23
C TYR A 241 -3.85 -29.21 -5.00
N LYS A 242 -3.08 -30.28 -5.20
CA LYS A 242 -2.55 -31.11 -4.11
C LYS A 242 -1.19 -30.65 -3.62
N ASP A 243 -0.60 -29.66 -4.27
CA ASP A 243 0.65 -29.05 -3.81
C ASP A 243 0.44 -28.47 -2.41
N THR A 244 1.30 -28.85 -1.47
CA THR A 244 1.12 -28.52 -0.06
C THR A 244 1.67 -27.14 0.32
N GLU A 245 2.19 -26.36 -0.63
CA GLU A 245 2.79 -25.05 -0.34
C GLU A 245 2.16 -23.87 -1.10
N ILE A 246 1.68 -24.11 -2.33
CA ILE A 246 1.29 -23.02 -3.25
C ILE A 246 0.15 -22.12 -2.72
N ASP A 247 -0.72 -22.64 -1.89
CA ASP A 247 -1.90 -21.97 -1.34
C ASP A 247 -1.81 -21.63 0.15
N LYS A 248 -0.64 -21.87 0.78
CA LYS A 248 -0.43 -21.50 2.19
C LYS A 248 -0.31 -20.00 2.42
N ARG A 249 0.35 -19.29 1.49
CA ARG A 249 0.65 -17.86 1.60
C ARG A 249 0.34 -17.14 0.30
N CYS A 250 -0.92 -16.86 0.08
CA CYS A 250 -1.40 -16.11 -1.08
C CYS A 250 -1.75 -14.67 -0.69
N VAL A 251 -1.23 -13.69 -1.44
CA VAL A 251 -1.54 -12.28 -1.24
C VAL A 251 -2.09 -11.67 -2.53
N SER A 252 -3.27 -11.06 -2.44
CA SER A 252 -3.81 -10.26 -3.52
C SER A 252 -3.45 -8.78 -3.34
N TYR A 253 -3.13 -8.11 -4.44
CA TYR A 253 -3.03 -6.66 -4.53
C TYR A 253 -4.38 -6.13 -5.01
N ASN A 254 -5.05 -5.35 -4.17
CA ASN A 254 -6.46 -5.07 -4.34
C ASN A 254 -6.71 -3.70 -4.97
N ASN A 255 -5.87 -2.72 -4.61
CA ASN A 255 -6.03 -1.36 -5.04
C ASN A 255 -4.68 -0.63 -5.13
N PHE A 256 -4.64 0.40 -5.94
CA PHE A 256 -3.47 1.27 -6.07
C PHE A 256 -3.89 2.74 -6.06
N VAL A 257 -2.98 3.58 -5.63
CA VAL A 257 -3.15 5.04 -5.65
C VAL A 257 -2.09 5.63 -6.56
N SER A 258 -2.55 6.44 -7.50
CA SER A 258 -1.67 7.16 -8.44
C SER A 258 -0.82 8.18 -7.68
N THR A 259 0.41 8.37 -8.14
CA THR A 259 1.41 9.26 -7.49
C THR A 259 0.99 10.74 -7.45
N ASP A 260 0.08 11.16 -8.33
CA ASP A 260 -0.48 12.52 -8.30
C ASP A 260 -1.42 12.78 -7.11
N LYS A 261 -1.79 11.76 -6.36
CA LYS A 261 -2.70 11.84 -5.20
C LYS A 261 -1.99 11.91 -3.85
N ILE A 262 -0.71 11.59 -3.80
CA ILE A 262 0.06 11.50 -2.56
C ILE A 262 1.44 12.10 -2.80
N ASP A 263 1.88 12.98 -1.91
CA ASP A 263 3.23 13.55 -1.94
C ASP A 263 4.11 13.01 -0.82
N ASN A 264 3.52 12.77 0.38
CA ASN A 264 4.27 12.31 1.54
C ASN A 264 3.57 11.18 2.30
N VAL A 265 4.35 10.45 3.09
CA VAL A 265 3.87 9.48 4.08
C VAL A 265 4.50 9.74 5.44
N TYR A 266 3.67 9.83 6.46
CA TYR A 266 4.08 9.91 7.86
C TYR A 266 3.79 8.59 8.55
N THR A 267 4.80 7.97 9.10
CA THR A 267 4.67 6.67 9.78
C THR A 267 5.85 6.41 10.70
N TYR A 268 5.61 5.64 11.74
CA TYR A 268 6.64 5.09 12.61
C TYR A 268 6.94 3.61 12.32
N SER A 269 6.07 2.96 11.54
CA SER A 269 6.25 1.59 11.08
C SER A 269 6.92 1.55 9.72
N LYS A 270 7.99 0.77 9.59
CA LYS A 270 8.76 0.62 8.36
C LYS A 270 8.60 -0.74 7.68
N SER A 271 8.40 -1.79 8.47
CA SER A 271 8.35 -3.17 7.97
C SER A 271 6.94 -3.76 7.93
N ASN A 272 5.91 -2.94 8.11
CA ASN A 272 4.53 -3.37 8.24
C ASN A 272 4.28 -4.22 9.51
N ALA A 273 3.09 -4.83 9.63
CA ALA A 273 2.76 -5.64 10.80
C ALA A 273 3.61 -6.92 10.86
N THR A 274 4.23 -7.14 12.00
CA THR A 274 4.98 -8.35 12.33
C THR A 274 4.37 -9.09 13.51
N GLY A 275 3.19 -8.66 13.93
CA GLY A 275 2.38 -9.25 14.98
C GLY A 275 1.17 -8.38 15.29
N SER A 276 0.47 -8.74 16.35
CA SER A 276 -0.71 -8.00 16.82
C SER A 276 -0.78 -7.96 18.32
N PHE A 277 -1.51 -6.97 18.85
CA PHE A 277 -1.78 -6.81 20.27
C PHE A 277 -3.22 -6.35 20.48
N GLY A 278 -3.65 -6.24 21.74
CA GLY A 278 -5.00 -5.79 22.09
C GLY A 278 -5.70 -6.74 23.06
N PHE A 279 -7.01 -6.87 22.90
CA PHE A 279 -7.86 -7.52 23.89
C PHE A 279 -8.49 -8.82 23.39
N ASN A 280 -9.38 -9.36 24.19
CA ASN A 280 -10.18 -10.55 23.88
C ASN A 280 -11.18 -10.27 22.74
N PRO A 281 -11.75 -11.31 22.10
CA PRO A 281 -12.72 -11.16 21.04
C PRO A 281 -13.85 -10.20 21.36
N ASN A 282 -14.24 -9.39 20.38
CA ASN A 282 -15.32 -8.40 20.46
C ASN A 282 -15.11 -7.25 21.47
N VAL A 283 -13.93 -7.14 22.08
CA VAL A 283 -13.57 -5.97 22.90
C VAL A 283 -12.90 -4.95 21.96
N PRO A 284 -13.40 -3.69 21.91
CA PRO A 284 -12.76 -2.66 21.11
C PRO A 284 -11.31 -2.42 21.55
N THR A 285 -10.39 -2.44 20.60
CA THR A 285 -8.99 -2.06 20.82
C THR A 285 -8.79 -0.69 20.16
N SER A 286 -8.75 0.37 20.97
CA SER A 286 -8.51 1.73 20.50
C SER A 286 -7.04 2.08 20.68
N VAL A 287 -6.39 2.49 19.60
CA VAL A 287 -5.00 2.96 19.58
C VAL A 287 -4.95 4.40 19.10
N LEU A 288 -3.98 5.16 19.60
CA LEU A 288 -3.79 6.57 19.30
C LEU A 288 -2.33 6.81 18.92
N ILE A 289 -2.09 7.60 17.87
CA ILE A 289 -0.75 7.93 17.39
C ILE A 289 -0.70 9.42 17.11
N ALA A 290 0.32 10.10 17.62
CA ALA A 290 0.57 11.51 17.32
C ALA A 290 1.53 11.67 16.15
N TYR A 291 1.18 12.53 15.19
CA TYR A 291 2.01 12.89 14.05
C TYR A 291 2.21 14.41 13.97
N GLU A 292 3.41 14.82 13.63
CA GLU A 292 3.71 16.19 13.22
C GLU A 292 3.69 16.22 11.68
N ILE A 293 2.68 16.90 11.12
CA ILE A 293 2.46 17.00 9.67
C ILE A 293 2.76 18.44 9.27
N GLU A 294 3.51 18.63 8.18
CA GLU A 294 3.87 19.97 7.70
C GLU A 294 2.63 20.84 7.46
N GLU A 295 2.74 22.12 7.75
CA GLU A 295 1.69 23.10 7.50
C GLU A 295 1.35 23.17 6.00
N GLY A 296 0.05 23.20 5.66
CA GLY A 296 -0.43 23.22 4.30
C GLY A 296 -0.51 21.86 3.61
N GLU A 297 -0.13 20.76 4.28
CA GLU A 297 -0.42 19.43 3.77
C GLU A 297 -1.81 18.96 4.18
N SER A 298 -2.52 18.31 3.27
CA SER A 298 -3.81 17.70 3.56
C SER A 298 -3.68 16.20 3.74
N ILE A 299 -4.30 15.66 4.80
CA ILE A 299 -4.42 14.22 5.03
C ILE A 299 -5.48 13.69 4.07
N GLU A 300 -5.08 12.85 3.12
CA GLU A 300 -5.94 12.25 2.10
C GLU A 300 -6.35 10.83 2.44
N TYR A 301 -5.38 10.04 2.96
CA TYR A 301 -5.59 8.64 3.26
C TYR A 301 -4.92 8.26 4.58
N ILE A 302 -5.49 7.27 5.26
CA ILE A 302 -4.88 6.59 6.40
C ILE A 302 -4.81 5.11 6.10
N GLY A 303 -3.59 4.56 6.08
CA GLY A 303 -3.32 3.14 5.90
C GLY A 303 -3.07 2.46 7.24
N THR A 304 -3.50 1.22 7.38
CA THR A 304 -3.14 0.36 8.50
C THR A 304 -3.19 -1.11 8.08
N HIS A 305 -2.57 -1.99 8.88
CA HIS A 305 -2.70 -3.43 8.66
C HIS A 305 -3.89 -3.98 9.45
N ILE A 306 -4.66 -4.84 8.85
CA ILE A 306 -5.71 -5.62 9.51
C ILE A 306 -5.16 -6.98 9.88
N SER A 307 -5.13 -7.30 11.17
CA SER A 307 -4.50 -8.55 11.66
C SER A 307 -5.45 -9.75 11.64
N ASN A 308 -6.75 -9.52 11.66
CA ASN A 308 -7.77 -10.58 11.76
C ASN A 308 -8.87 -10.43 10.71
N PRO A 309 -9.47 -11.53 10.24
CA PRO A 309 -10.58 -11.46 9.30
C PRO A 309 -11.84 -10.85 9.93
N ASN A 310 -12.67 -10.23 9.10
CA ASN A 310 -13.93 -9.60 9.49
C ASN A 310 -13.76 -8.57 10.63
N THR A 311 -12.62 -7.89 10.65
CA THR A 311 -12.36 -6.80 11.60
C THR A 311 -13.18 -5.57 11.22
N ARG A 312 -13.89 -4.99 12.19
CA ARG A 312 -14.51 -3.67 12.07
C ARG A 312 -13.50 -2.63 12.47
N LEU A 313 -13.36 -1.61 11.65
CA LEU A 313 -12.43 -0.51 11.84
C LEU A 313 -13.16 0.82 11.77
N THR A 314 -12.90 1.70 12.75
CA THR A 314 -13.25 3.11 12.69
C THR A 314 -11.98 3.93 12.83
N ILE A 315 -11.82 4.95 12.00
CA ILE A 315 -10.68 5.87 12.00
C ILE A 315 -11.18 7.26 12.36
N LEU A 316 -10.47 7.93 13.29
CA LEU A 316 -10.75 9.29 13.72
C LEU A 316 -9.47 10.12 13.61
N VAL A 317 -9.62 11.38 13.19
CA VAL A 317 -8.54 12.37 13.23
C VAL A 317 -8.87 13.42 14.27
N ARG A 318 -7.98 13.64 15.22
CA ARG A 318 -8.15 14.56 16.36
C ARG A 318 -7.13 15.69 16.33
N GLY A 319 -7.42 16.74 17.07
CA GLY A 319 -6.50 17.88 17.26
C GLY A 319 -5.46 17.65 18.36
N THR A 320 -4.93 18.71 18.86
CA THR A 320 -3.67 18.86 19.60
C THR A 320 -3.48 18.07 20.89
N ASN A 321 -4.47 17.39 21.44
CA ASN A 321 -4.34 16.71 22.73
C ASN A 321 -4.92 15.29 22.79
N GLY A 322 -5.32 14.72 21.65
CA GLY A 322 -5.92 13.39 21.60
C GLY A 322 -7.28 13.24 22.33
N GLU A 323 -7.60 14.16 23.21
CA GLU A 323 -8.85 14.21 23.99
C GLU A 323 -9.89 15.18 23.39
N SER A 324 -9.48 16.01 22.41
CA SER A 324 -10.38 16.93 21.72
C SER A 324 -11.42 16.16 20.89
N GLU A 325 -12.54 16.81 20.63
CA GLU A 325 -13.51 16.31 19.65
C GLU A 325 -12.81 16.07 18.31
N PRO A 326 -13.08 14.95 17.64
CA PRO A 326 -12.43 14.64 16.37
C PRO A 326 -12.83 15.62 15.27
N PHE A 327 -11.87 16.00 14.45
CA PHE A 327 -12.10 16.77 13.21
C PHE A 327 -12.74 15.91 12.13
N TYR A 328 -12.47 14.61 12.16
CA TYR A 328 -12.96 13.64 11.24
C TYR A 328 -13.33 12.35 11.96
N ILE A 329 -14.45 11.77 11.59
CA ILE A 329 -14.89 10.44 12.03
C ILE A 329 -15.28 9.68 10.77
N GLY A 330 -14.50 8.62 10.47
CA GLY A 330 -14.81 7.69 9.40
C GLY A 330 -16.00 6.79 9.75
N GLU A 331 -16.72 6.33 8.74
CA GLU A 331 -17.72 5.28 8.93
C GLU A 331 -17.04 3.98 9.39
N GLU A 332 -17.71 3.19 10.21
CA GLU A 332 -17.23 1.87 10.61
C GLU A 332 -17.28 0.93 9.40
N GLU A 333 -16.14 0.39 9.00
CA GLU A 333 -16.02 -0.54 7.89
C GLU A 333 -15.70 -1.95 8.38
N THR A 334 -16.26 -2.97 7.72
CA THR A 334 -15.93 -4.37 7.99
C THR A 334 -15.01 -4.89 6.91
N ILE A 335 -13.76 -5.19 7.27
CA ILE A 335 -12.72 -5.66 6.37
C ILE A 335 -12.66 -7.19 6.45
N LYS A 336 -12.92 -7.84 5.30
CA LYS A 336 -13.09 -9.29 5.19
C LYS A 336 -11.81 -10.06 5.47
N TYR A 337 -10.69 -9.59 4.93
CA TYR A 337 -9.40 -10.28 4.95
C TYR A 337 -8.35 -9.49 5.72
N PRO A 338 -7.41 -10.14 6.44
CA PRO A 338 -6.20 -9.50 6.92
C PRO A 338 -5.38 -8.92 5.76
N GLY A 339 -4.53 -7.95 6.05
CA GLY A 339 -3.66 -7.31 5.06
C GLY A 339 -3.64 -5.79 5.21
N MET A 340 -3.02 -5.11 4.25
CA MET A 340 -3.04 -3.66 4.22
C MET A 340 -4.39 -3.14 3.78
N TYR A 341 -4.89 -2.19 4.54
CA TYR A 341 -6.14 -1.50 4.29
C TYR A 341 -5.89 0.00 4.19
N LEU A 342 -6.55 0.64 3.23
CA LEU A 342 -6.45 2.07 2.96
C LEU A 342 -7.81 2.74 3.14
N HIS A 343 -7.91 3.63 4.10
CA HIS A 343 -9.08 4.48 4.29
C HIS A 343 -8.87 5.84 3.63
N LYS A 344 -9.72 6.17 2.68
CA LYS A 344 -9.75 7.50 2.08
C LYS A 344 -10.61 8.42 2.93
N LEU A 345 -10.09 9.58 3.35
CA LEU A 345 -10.89 10.56 4.03
C LEU A 345 -11.94 11.15 3.07
N THR A 346 -13.20 11.15 3.49
CA THR A 346 -14.30 11.78 2.71
C THR A 346 -14.18 13.29 2.65
N THR A 347 -13.50 13.86 3.65
CA THR A 347 -13.14 15.29 3.70
C THR A 347 -11.69 15.35 4.15
N PRO A 348 -10.76 15.79 3.30
CA PRO A 348 -9.36 15.96 3.69
C PRO A 348 -9.20 16.92 4.87
N VAL A 349 -8.23 16.62 5.74
CA VAL A 349 -7.92 17.45 6.91
C VAL A 349 -6.61 18.17 6.68
N VAL A 350 -6.65 19.49 6.55
CA VAL A 350 -5.47 20.32 6.27
C VAL A 350 -4.71 20.61 7.55
N SER A 351 -3.39 20.36 7.52
CA SER A 351 -2.49 20.66 8.63
C SER A 351 -2.26 22.18 8.77
N LYS A 352 -2.26 22.64 10.02
CA LYS A 352 -1.90 24.01 10.41
C LYS A 352 -0.53 24.05 11.11
N GLY A 353 0.24 22.95 11.00
CA GLY A 353 1.52 22.79 11.71
C GLY A 353 1.39 22.30 13.16
N ASP A 354 0.16 22.12 13.66
CA ASP A 354 -0.08 21.54 14.99
C ASP A 354 -0.06 20.00 14.89
N PRO A 355 0.31 19.26 15.96
CA PRO A 355 0.24 17.82 15.99
C PRO A 355 -1.17 17.29 15.76
N PHE A 356 -1.29 16.25 14.93
CA PHE A 356 -2.50 15.47 14.74
C PHE A 356 -2.43 14.16 15.51
N PHE A 357 -3.57 13.70 15.96
CA PHE A 357 -3.73 12.39 16.57
C PHE A 357 -4.65 11.53 15.71
N ILE A 358 -4.12 10.41 15.26
CA ILE A 358 -4.90 9.38 14.54
C ILE A 358 -5.33 8.34 15.57
N GLU A 359 -6.64 8.22 15.77
CA GLU A 359 -7.21 7.14 16.56
C GLU A 359 -7.81 6.08 15.64
N MET A 360 -7.49 4.83 15.91
CA MET A 360 -8.04 3.67 15.20
C MET A 360 -8.68 2.72 16.21
N VAL A 361 -9.93 2.38 15.96
CA VAL A 361 -10.70 1.45 16.82
C VAL A 361 -10.93 0.16 16.06
N PHE A 362 -10.30 -0.91 16.53
CA PHE A 362 -10.41 -2.25 15.94
C PHE A 362 -11.35 -3.10 16.78
N ILE A 363 -12.30 -3.77 16.13
CA ILE A 363 -13.18 -4.75 16.79
C ILE A 363 -13.17 -6.03 15.93
N SER A 364 -12.70 -7.12 16.50
CA SER A 364 -12.61 -8.42 15.84
C SER A 364 -13.25 -9.53 16.66
N ASN A 365 -13.72 -10.56 15.99
CA ASN A 365 -14.16 -11.81 16.63
C ASN A 365 -12.98 -12.65 17.17
N ASN A 366 -11.74 -12.25 16.83
CA ASN A 366 -10.51 -12.83 17.33
C ASN A 366 -9.84 -11.91 18.34
N SER A 367 -8.93 -12.45 19.16
CA SER A 367 -8.09 -11.67 20.07
C SER A 367 -7.02 -10.89 19.31
N LEU A 368 -6.43 -9.87 19.97
CA LEU A 368 -5.27 -9.12 19.49
C LEU A 368 -5.50 -8.47 18.12
N SER A 369 -6.42 -7.53 18.05
CA SER A 369 -6.90 -6.95 16.79
C SER A 369 -6.07 -5.78 16.24
N ALA A 370 -5.28 -5.08 17.07
CA ALA A 370 -4.44 -3.97 16.63
C ALA A 370 -3.10 -4.48 16.05
N PRO A 371 -2.66 -3.95 14.90
CA PRO A 371 -1.41 -4.37 14.27
C PRO A 371 -0.19 -3.74 14.95
N GLY A 372 0.83 -4.56 15.20
CA GLY A 372 2.10 -4.14 15.78
C GLY A 372 3.30 -4.50 14.93
N GLU A 373 4.23 -3.57 14.79
CA GLU A 373 5.56 -3.81 14.25
C GLU A 373 6.50 -4.11 15.42
N PHE A 374 6.70 -5.39 15.70
CA PHE A 374 7.61 -5.87 16.73
C PHE A 374 9.02 -6.07 16.18
N ILE A 375 10.03 -5.82 17.00
CA ILE A 375 11.42 -6.09 16.62
C ILE A 375 11.62 -7.60 16.49
N ASN A 376 12.14 -8.02 15.34
CA ASN A 376 12.59 -9.39 15.09
C ASN A 376 14.05 -9.35 14.60
N GLU A 377 14.98 -9.89 15.40
CA GLU A 377 16.42 -9.84 15.10
C GLU A 377 16.81 -10.50 13.77
N LYS A 378 15.98 -11.41 13.26
CA LYS A 378 16.23 -12.10 11.99
C LYS A 378 15.57 -11.44 10.80
N TYR A 379 14.57 -10.60 11.02
CA TYR A 379 13.75 -10.01 9.95
C TYR A 379 13.93 -8.49 9.84
N ASN A 380 13.69 -7.76 10.94
CA ASN A 380 13.69 -6.30 10.97
C ASN A 380 14.46 -5.71 12.16
N PRO A 381 15.74 -6.06 12.34
CA PRO A 381 16.51 -5.71 13.54
C PRO A 381 16.74 -4.20 13.75
N SER A 382 16.61 -3.41 12.69
CA SER A 382 16.90 -1.96 12.70
C SER A 382 15.70 -1.09 13.00
N ILE A 383 14.57 -1.67 13.44
CA ILE A 383 13.39 -0.91 13.84
C ILE A 383 13.66 -0.15 15.12
N VAL A 384 13.25 1.12 15.13
CA VAL A 384 13.34 2.01 16.29
C VAL A 384 11.94 2.21 16.86
N LEU A 385 11.75 1.78 18.10
CA LEU A 385 10.49 2.02 18.82
C LEU A 385 10.31 3.50 19.14
N GLN A 386 9.12 4.00 18.91
CA GLN A 386 8.72 5.38 19.16
C GLN A 386 7.92 5.50 20.46
N ASP A 387 7.73 6.73 20.96
CA ASP A 387 7.11 7.02 22.25
C ASP A 387 5.79 7.80 22.17
N ASN A 388 5.36 8.20 20.98
CA ASN A 388 4.14 8.99 20.76
C ASN A 388 2.95 8.13 20.26
N GLN A 389 2.77 6.98 20.90
CA GLN A 389 1.75 5.98 20.59
C GLN A 389 1.14 5.42 21.86
N TRP A 390 -0.17 5.19 21.88
CA TRP A 390 -0.90 4.75 23.05
C TRP A 390 -1.97 3.71 22.70
N LEU A 391 -2.27 2.88 23.67
CA LEU A 391 -3.44 1.97 23.71
C LEU A 391 -4.40 2.46 24.80
N PHE A 392 -5.69 2.55 24.51
CA PHE A 392 -6.70 2.83 25.54
C PHE A 392 -6.96 1.58 26.37
N TYR A 393 -6.56 1.63 27.65
CA TYR A 393 -6.65 0.52 28.58
C TYR A 393 -7.10 0.97 29.95
N GLN A 394 -8.12 0.31 30.53
CA GLN A 394 -8.67 0.60 31.86
C GLN A 394 -9.09 2.07 32.09
N GLY A 395 -9.54 2.73 31.03
CA GLY A 395 -10.00 4.12 31.09
C GLY A 395 -8.92 5.16 30.86
N GLU A 396 -7.70 4.77 30.57
CA GLU A 396 -6.54 5.66 30.36
C GLU A 396 -5.75 5.29 29.10
N TRP A 397 -5.04 6.26 28.51
CA TRP A 397 -4.11 6.05 27.41
C TRP A 397 -2.77 5.52 27.96
N THR A 398 -2.47 4.25 27.68
CA THR A 398 -1.26 3.54 28.10
C THR A 398 -0.23 3.58 26.99
N PRO A 399 1.05 3.97 27.26
CA PRO A 399 2.10 4.03 26.24
C PRO A 399 2.34 2.69 25.53
N VAL A 400 2.52 2.78 24.20
CA VAL A 400 2.98 1.72 23.30
C VAL A 400 4.34 2.14 22.73
N GLY A 401 5.21 1.19 22.40
CA GLY A 401 6.51 1.47 21.83
C GLY A 401 7.61 1.58 22.88
N LYS A 402 8.44 2.61 22.77
CA LYS A 402 9.66 2.79 23.57
C LYS A 402 9.36 2.88 25.06
N ASP A 403 8.34 3.62 25.45
CA ASP A 403 7.98 3.87 26.86
C ASP A 403 6.98 2.85 27.42
N ALA A 404 6.62 1.82 26.64
CA ALA A 404 5.76 0.75 27.11
C ALA A 404 6.39 0.01 28.30
N ILE A 405 5.57 -0.18 29.36
CA ILE A 405 5.98 -0.96 30.54
C ILE A 405 5.74 -2.46 30.26
N MET A 406 4.62 -2.78 29.60
CA MET A 406 4.27 -4.15 29.24
C MET A 406 5.04 -4.60 28.01
N GLN A 407 5.61 -5.79 28.04
CA GLN A 407 6.43 -6.32 26.95
C GLN A 407 5.61 -6.49 25.64
N GLU A 408 4.35 -6.81 25.78
CA GLU A 408 3.40 -7.00 24.67
C GLU A 408 3.09 -5.71 23.90
N LEU A 409 3.40 -4.55 24.50
CA LEU A 409 3.24 -3.23 23.88
C LEU A 409 4.54 -2.62 23.36
N LYS A 410 5.67 -3.39 23.39
CA LYS A 410 6.95 -2.96 22.83
C LYS A 410 6.99 -3.16 21.31
N CYS A 411 6.17 -2.42 20.61
CA CYS A 411 6.07 -2.40 19.14
C CYS A 411 5.74 -0.98 18.66
N ASN A 412 5.92 -0.69 17.39
CA ASN A 412 5.27 0.45 16.77
C ASN A 412 3.87 0.04 16.32
N ILE A 413 2.88 0.92 16.48
CA ILE A 413 1.55 0.71 15.90
C ILE A 413 1.67 0.91 14.39
N VAL A 414 1.12 -0.01 13.59
CA VAL A 414 1.19 0.08 12.14
C VAL A 414 0.13 1.03 11.62
N ALA A 415 0.56 2.22 11.26
CA ALA A 415 -0.27 3.24 10.63
C ALA A 415 0.56 4.09 9.68
N TYR A 416 -0.07 4.50 8.59
CA TYR A 416 0.49 5.35 7.55
C TYR A 416 -0.47 6.50 7.29
N VAL A 417 0.01 7.73 7.39
CA VAL A 417 -0.76 8.94 7.06
C VAL A 417 -0.21 9.49 5.74
N TYR A 418 -1.02 9.42 4.70
CA TYR A 418 -0.64 9.89 3.37
C TYR A 418 -1.22 11.27 3.15
N THR A 419 -0.35 12.18 2.76
CA THR A 419 -0.69 13.59 2.57
C THR A 419 -0.45 14.05 1.13
N LYS A 420 -1.20 15.06 0.76
CA LYS A 420 -1.02 15.83 -0.47
C LYS A 420 -0.62 17.26 -0.08
N LYS A 421 0.46 17.78 -0.65
CA LYS A 421 0.72 19.21 -0.58
C LYS A 421 -0.38 19.90 -1.37
N GLU A 422 -1.08 20.85 -0.74
CA GLU A 422 -1.82 21.77 -1.57
C GLU A 422 -0.80 22.31 -2.58
N GLU A 423 -1.05 22.06 -3.87
CA GLU A 423 -0.35 22.86 -4.86
C GLU A 423 -0.53 24.27 -4.36
N SER A 424 0.57 24.91 -3.93
CA SER A 424 0.52 26.34 -3.86
C SER A 424 0.05 26.71 -5.25
N THR A 425 -1.20 27.11 -5.36
CA THR A 425 -1.55 28.04 -6.38
C THR A 425 -0.76 29.30 -6.04
N ASP A 426 0.55 29.21 -6.13
CA ASP A 426 1.37 30.29 -6.59
C ASP A 426 0.88 30.52 -8.05
N ILE A 427 -0.31 31.06 -8.17
CA ILE A 427 -0.47 32.14 -9.10
C ILE A 427 0.72 33.00 -8.71
N GLU A 428 1.81 32.95 -9.52
CA GLU A 428 2.81 34.00 -9.49
C GLU A 428 1.98 35.25 -9.30
N GLU A 429 1.96 35.78 -8.06
CA GLU A 429 1.57 37.13 -7.85
C GLU A 429 2.60 37.88 -8.67
N ASN A 430 2.27 38.09 -9.95
CA ASN A 430 2.86 39.19 -10.64
C ASN A 430 2.54 40.38 -9.74
N GLU A 431 3.52 40.71 -8.89
CA GLU A 431 3.58 41.99 -8.22
C GLU A 431 3.63 43.05 -9.32
N THR A 432 2.49 43.28 -9.92
CA THR A 432 2.20 44.52 -10.60
C THR A 432 1.52 45.43 -9.58
N GLU A 433 2.27 46.44 -9.24
CA GLU A 433 1.89 47.57 -8.42
C GLU A 433 0.40 47.89 -8.45
N ASN A 434 -0.18 48.08 -7.23
CA ASN A 434 -1.57 48.48 -6.92
C ASN A 434 -2.62 47.40 -6.93
N LYS A 435 -2.57 46.42 -6.03
CA LYS A 435 -3.73 45.58 -5.67
C LYS A 435 -4.78 46.48 -5.00
N VAL A 436 -5.83 46.81 -5.71
CA VAL A 436 -7.05 47.37 -5.13
C VAL A 436 -7.75 46.26 -4.37
N SER A 437 -7.85 46.36 -3.02
CA SER A 437 -8.61 45.39 -2.21
C SER A 437 -10.06 45.35 -2.69
N ILE A 438 -10.64 44.15 -2.79
CA ILE A 438 -12.03 43.94 -3.23
C ILE A 438 -13.00 44.56 -2.21
N LEU A 439 -12.64 44.48 -0.92
CA LEU A 439 -13.42 45.03 0.18
C LEU A 439 -12.70 46.21 0.85
N THR A 440 -13.42 47.29 1.10
CA THR A 440 -13.00 48.40 1.95
C THR A 440 -14.05 48.62 3.02
N SER A 441 -13.67 48.49 4.30
CA SER A 441 -14.59 48.63 5.42
C SER A 441 -15.82 47.72 5.35
N GLY A 442 -15.70 46.52 4.79
CA GLY A 442 -16.75 45.52 4.66
C GLY A 442 -17.75 45.77 3.53
N GLN A 443 -17.44 46.68 2.63
CA GLN A 443 -18.21 46.96 1.41
C GLN A 443 -17.35 46.78 0.17
N ILE A 444 -17.97 46.49 -0.98
CA ILE A 444 -17.23 46.36 -2.24
C ILE A 444 -16.54 47.69 -2.56
N ASN A 445 -15.22 47.63 -2.79
CA ASN A 445 -14.46 48.81 -3.19
C ASN A 445 -14.89 49.27 -4.58
N PRO A 446 -15.38 50.51 -4.73
CA PRO A 446 -15.85 50.99 -6.05
C PRO A 446 -14.79 50.95 -7.14
N GLU A 447 -13.49 51.07 -6.78
CA GLU A 447 -12.39 51.08 -7.74
C GLU A 447 -12.21 49.71 -8.43
N ILE A 448 -12.67 48.61 -7.81
CA ILE A 448 -12.55 47.27 -8.40
C ILE A 448 -13.34 47.18 -9.72
N TRP A 449 -14.41 47.96 -9.85
CA TRP A 449 -15.26 47.96 -11.01
C TRP A 449 -14.65 48.64 -12.26
N GLU A 450 -13.49 49.30 -12.12
CA GLU A 450 -12.75 49.78 -13.27
C GLU A 450 -12.28 48.64 -14.17
N THR A 451 -11.91 47.53 -13.57
CA THR A 451 -11.43 46.34 -14.26
C THR A 451 -12.39 45.18 -14.21
N ALA A 452 -13.23 45.05 -13.18
CA ALA A 452 -14.14 43.93 -12.98
C ALA A 452 -15.39 43.96 -13.91
N ILE A 453 -15.85 42.75 -14.27
CA ILE A 453 -17.14 42.53 -14.94
C ILE A 453 -18.20 42.15 -13.91
N ARG A 454 -17.81 41.29 -12.94
CA ARG A 454 -18.66 40.76 -11.89
C ARG A 454 -17.84 40.25 -10.70
N ILE A 455 -18.50 40.13 -9.56
CA ILE A 455 -17.92 39.50 -8.36
C ILE A 455 -18.84 38.35 -7.95
N ASN A 456 -18.34 37.14 -7.94
CA ASN A 456 -19.04 35.95 -7.46
C ASN A 456 -18.72 35.73 -5.97
N ILE A 457 -19.71 35.29 -5.21
CA ILE A 457 -19.59 35.07 -3.75
C ILE A 457 -19.78 33.60 -3.47
N PHE A 458 -18.79 32.98 -2.81
CA PHE A 458 -18.84 31.58 -2.40
C PHE A 458 -18.60 31.47 -0.89
N ASP A 459 -19.17 30.45 -0.23
CA ASP A 459 -18.68 30.01 1.07
C ASP A 459 -17.50 29.04 0.89
N ILE A 460 -16.87 28.65 2.00
CA ILE A 460 -15.73 27.71 2.00
C ILE A 460 -16.08 26.29 1.50
N SER A 461 -17.38 25.96 1.39
CA SER A 461 -17.84 24.69 0.80
C SER A 461 -18.01 24.79 -0.74
N GLY A 462 -17.75 25.96 -1.34
CA GLY A 462 -17.94 26.21 -2.77
C GLY A 462 -19.37 26.53 -3.16
N ARG A 463 -20.30 26.71 -2.20
CA ARG A 463 -21.67 27.10 -2.46
C ARG A 463 -21.73 28.55 -2.92
N ASN A 464 -22.32 28.82 -4.11
CA ASN A 464 -22.46 30.12 -4.66
C ASN A 464 -23.67 30.90 -4.04
N PHE A 465 -23.41 32.08 -3.50
CA PHE A 465 -24.39 32.98 -2.90
C PHE A 465 -24.89 34.09 -3.87
N GLY A 466 -24.39 34.08 -5.08
CA GLY A 466 -24.78 35.02 -6.14
C GLY A 466 -23.59 35.73 -6.77
N SER A 467 -23.90 36.56 -7.74
CA SER A 467 -22.93 37.39 -8.46
C SER A 467 -23.35 38.84 -8.41
N LEU A 468 -22.40 39.71 -8.07
CA LEU A 468 -22.61 41.17 -8.06
C LEU A 468 -22.17 41.79 -9.37
N LYS A 469 -22.91 42.82 -9.79
CA LYS A 469 -22.57 43.74 -10.87
C LYS A 469 -22.21 45.12 -10.30
N PRO A 470 -21.63 46.00 -11.10
CA PRO A 470 -21.35 47.38 -10.67
C PRO A 470 -22.57 48.05 -10.02
N ASN A 471 -22.32 48.66 -8.84
CA ASN A 471 -23.29 49.33 -7.99
C ASN A 471 -24.29 48.42 -7.24
N GLU A 472 -24.06 47.12 -7.20
CA GLU A 472 -24.76 46.19 -6.30
C GLU A 472 -24.01 46.04 -4.98
N GLU A 473 -24.76 45.97 -3.87
CA GLU A 473 -24.20 45.75 -2.54
C GLU A 473 -24.08 44.26 -2.21
N LEU A 474 -23.19 43.94 -1.27
CA LEU A 474 -23.09 42.57 -0.75
C LEU A 474 -24.45 42.13 -0.20
N PRO A 475 -24.91 40.93 -0.55
CA PRO A 475 -26.15 40.36 -0.02
C PRO A 475 -26.07 40.20 1.49
N ASN A 476 -27.19 40.05 2.17
CA ASN A 476 -27.23 39.81 3.58
C ASN A 476 -26.78 38.35 3.88
N LEU A 477 -25.45 38.14 4.03
CA LEU A 477 -24.84 36.87 4.32
C LEU A 477 -24.94 36.59 5.81
N SER A 478 -25.07 35.32 6.21
CA SER A 478 -24.94 34.87 7.60
C SER A 478 -23.49 35.00 8.11
N ASN A 479 -23.28 34.90 9.43
CA ASN A 479 -21.93 34.84 9.95
C ASN A 479 -21.19 33.63 9.38
N GLY A 480 -19.97 33.83 8.89
CA GLY A 480 -19.17 32.78 8.25
C GLY A 480 -18.05 33.32 7.39
N TYR A 481 -17.28 32.38 6.82
CA TYR A 481 -16.17 32.67 5.91
C TYR A 481 -16.64 32.60 4.47
N TYR A 482 -16.25 33.60 3.69
CA TYR A 482 -16.64 33.76 2.26
C TYR A 482 -15.43 34.07 1.39
N ILE A 483 -15.55 33.70 0.13
CA ILE A 483 -14.58 33.98 -0.93
C ILE A 483 -15.26 34.80 -1.99
N LEU A 484 -14.71 35.98 -2.30
CA LEU A 484 -15.09 36.80 -3.43
C LEU A 484 -14.18 36.45 -4.61
N VAL A 485 -14.77 36.15 -5.75
CA VAL A 485 -14.05 35.90 -7.01
C VAL A 485 -14.46 36.98 -8.00
N VAL A 486 -13.52 37.83 -8.38
CA VAL A 486 -13.70 38.92 -9.32
C VAL A 486 -13.29 38.46 -10.71
N ASP A 487 -14.19 38.50 -11.67
CA ASP A 487 -13.89 38.29 -13.07
C ASP A 487 -13.57 39.65 -13.72
N HIS A 488 -12.40 39.81 -14.31
CA HIS A 488 -11.93 41.04 -14.96
C HIS A 488 -12.22 41.06 -16.46
N LYS A 489 -12.21 42.27 -17.03
CA LYS A 489 -12.48 42.52 -18.45
C LYS A 489 -11.46 41.90 -19.40
N ASP A 490 -10.26 41.66 -18.93
CA ASP A 490 -9.15 41.01 -19.66
C ASP A 490 -9.20 39.48 -19.63
N GLY A 491 -10.17 38.90 -18.91
CA GLY A 491 -10.31 37.45 -18.73
C GLY A 491 -9.54 36.88 -17.53
N SER A 492 -8.81 37.71 -16.80
CA SER A 492 -8.20 37.32 -15.54
C SER A 492 -9.21 37.29 -14.40
N PHE A 493 -8.83 36.68 -13.25
CA PHE A 493 -9.62 36.77 -12.03
C PHE A 493 -8.76 37.08 -10.82
N THR A 494 -9.36 37.70 -9.80
CA THR A 494 -8.74 37.91 -8.49
C THR A 494 -9.66 37.41 -7.41
N THR A 495 -9.08 37.01 -6.25
CA THR A 495 -9.86 36.48 -5.12
C THR A 495 -9.52 37.21 -3.83
N GLU A 496 -10.51 37.39 -2.96
CA GLU A 496 -10.31 37.91 -1.61
C GLU A 496 -11.18 37.10 -0.63
N ARG A 497 -10.61 36.71 0.52
CA ARG A 497 -11.34 36.03 1.58
C ARG A 497 -11.79 37.04 2.63
N PHE A 498 -13.00 36.94 3.11
CA PHE A 498 -13.47 37.74 4.23
C PHE A 498 -14.31 36.94 5.21
N ASN A 499 -14.32 37.40 6.44
CA ASN A 499 -15.12 36.83 7.50
C ASN A 499 -16.24 37.80 7.88
N LYS A 500 -17.49 37.33 7.85
CA LYS A 500 -18.64 38.06 8.36
C LYS A 500 -18.96 37.59 9.76
N PHE A 501 -18.90 38.49 10.74
CA PHE A 501 -19.23 38.25 12.14
C PHE A 501 -20.66 38.71 12.47
#